data_85515f7e692a8795aa3c9e560c355cd3
#
_entry.id   85515f7e692a8795aa3c9e560c355cd3
#
_cell.length_a   1.000
_cell.length_b   1.000
_cell.length_c   1.000
_cell.angle_alpha   90.00
_cell.angle_beta   90.00
_cell.angle_gamma   90.00
#
_symmetry.space_group_name_H-M   'P 1'
#
loop_
_entity.id
_entity.type
_entity.pdbx_description
1 polymer ?
#
loop_
_entity_poly.entity_id
_entity_poly.type
_entity_poly.pdbx_seq_one_letter_code
_entity_poly.pdbx_strand_id
1 'polypeptide(L)'
;MLRGRSVRRAISLVISWVCVVGSGCEERSAPPLSSLAPAPLAPLAAAGADGGLDPHRLPAATVWGSPLPTNAVRVTFSQGSARAGGAAASLGADAGVAPLLSAIGTGPALLVPDDATYMAEIAPLLAALDDAKVPPWILHPGGTVAFPVELRDEKAFDAWLDDPKPGKLRVIERQDGLELVSGIGKLPGPDPNGPTVPVRGGRLDVATTRNGLQRLQGRFHASDACLVPSFGTELRAVGTILSAFWSGPKEPLFDHVCVVYPRPVAASR
;
A
#
# COMPACT_ATOMS: atom_id res chain seq x y z
N MET A 1 -50.86 10.48 -25.66
CA MET A 1 -51.48 11.23 -24.56
C MET A 1 -51.50 10.35 -23.30
N LEU A 2 -50.66 10.65 -22.32
CA LEU A 2 -50.89 10.31 -20.91
C LEU A 2 -49.68 10.84 -20.10
N ARG A 3 -49.93 11.93 -19.38
CA ARG A 3 -48.99 12.61 -18.45
C ARG A 3 -48.88 11.81 -17.15
N GLY A 4 -47.67 11.47 -16.72
CA GLY A 4 -47.38 10.88 -15.42
C GLY A 4 -46.60 11.84 -14.54
N ARG A 5 -47.19 12.24 -13.41
CA ARG A 5 -46.78 13.27 -12.48
C ARG A 5 -45.57 12.82 -11.61
N SER A 6 -44.56 13.68 -11.54
CA SER A 6 -43.48 13.65 -10.55
C SER A 6 -44.00 14.05 -9.17
N VAL A 7 -43.79 13.20 -8.19
CA VAL A 7 -44.04 13.51 -6.77
C VAL A 7 -42.69 13.68 -6.07
N ARG A 8 -42.33 14.94 -5.81
CA ARG A 8 -41.22 15.30 -4.92
C ARG A 8 -41.70 15.20 -3.47
N ARG A 9 -41.15 14.30 -2.68
CA ARG A 9 -41.31 14.30 -1.21
C ARG A 9 -40.13 15.07 -0.60
N ALA A 10 -40.43 16.26 -0.06
CA ALA A 10 -39.56 16.98 0.83
C ALA A 10 -39.66 16.37 2.24
N ILE A 11 -38.55 15.92 2.81
CA ILE A 11 -38.46 15.51 4.22
C ILE A 11 -37.82 16.67 4.97
N SER A 12 -38.66 17.37 5.75
CA SER A 12 -38.20 18.39 6.71
C SER A 12 -37.72 17.68 7.98
N LEU A 13 -36.46 17.85 8.32
CA LEU A 13 -35.87 17.38 9.57
C LEU A 13 -35.96 18.53 10.58
N VAL A 14 -36.86 18.39 11.57
CA VAL A 14 -36.97 19.28 12.71
C VAL A 14 -35.95 18.87 13.76
N ILE A 15 -34.95 19.71 14.00
CA ILE A 15 -33.98 19.50 15.08
C ILE A 15 -34.52 20.24 16.31
N SER A 16 -35.02 19.48 17.29
CA SER A 16 -35.38 19.99 18.63
C SER A 16 -34.12 20.12 19.49
N TRP A 17 -33.80 21.33 19.87
CA TRP A 17 -32.83 21.66 20.91
C TRP A 17 -33.51 21.52 22.29
N VAL A 18 -32.98 20.59 23.09
CA VAL A 18 -33.33 20.52 24.52
C VAL A 18 -32.17 21.13 25.29
N CYS A 19 -32.43 22.36 25.85
CA CYS A 19 -31.57 22.96 26.86
C CYS A 19 -31.83 22.28 28.20
N VAL A 20 -30.85 21.58 28.76
CA VAL A 20 -30.88 21.18 30.18
C VAL A 20 -29.97 22.14 30.95
N VAL A 21 -30.63 23.01 31.71
CA VAL A 21 -30.00 23.86 32.73
C VAL A 21 -29.86 23.00 33.98
N GLY A 22 -28.64 22.72 34.40
CA GLY A 22 -28.35 22.02 35.65
C GLY A 22 -27.18 22.69 36.36
N SER A 23 -27.52 23.49 37.34
CA SER A 23 -26.59 24.16 38.26
C SER A 23 -25.90 23.16 39.17
N GLY A 24 -24.58 23.30 39.32
CA GLY A 24 -23.81 22.54 40.29
C GLY A 24 -22.34 22.87 40.17
N CYS A 25 -21.95 24.07 40.62
CA CYS A 25 -20.54 24.39 40.89
C CYS A 25 -20.13 23.72 42.19
N GLU A 26 -19.42 22.60 42.09
CA GLU A 26 -18.71 22.02 43.23
C GLU A 26 -17.20 22.24 42.98
N GLU A 27 -16.73 23.25 43.72
CA GLU A 27 -15.32 23.67 43.77
C GLU A 27 -14.50 22.59 44.47
N ARG A 28 -13.93 21.66 43.69
CA ARG A 28 -12.96 20.72 44.22
C ARG A 28 -11.60 21.38 44.31
N SER A 29 -11.21 21.73 45.53
CA SER A 29 -9.87 22.16 45.90
C SER A 29 -8.84 21.12 45.41
N ALA A 30 -7.94 21.56 44.52
CA ALA A 30 -6.81 20.75 44.07
C ALA A 30 -5.83 20.53 45.25
N PRO A 31 -5.30 19.32 45.44
CA PRO A 31 -4.26 19.10 46.42
C PRO A 31 -2.97 19.81 46.02
N PRO A 32 -2.13 20.26 47.00
CA PRO A 32 -0.90 20.96 46.70
C PRO A 32 0.08 20.07 45.96
N LEU A 33 0.60 20.56 44.85
CA LEU A 33 1.69 19.94 44.11
C LEU A 33 2.92 19.87 44.98
N SER A 34 3.17 18.71 45.56
CA SER A 34 4.46 18.41 46.24
C SER A 34 5.59 18.52 45.23
N SER A 35 6.48 19.48 45.50
CA SER A 35 7.71 19.69 44.76
C SER A 35 8.55 18.42 44.74
N LEU A 36 8.46 17.64 43.64
CA LEU A 36 9.43 16.62 43.34
C LEU A 36 10.68 17.32 42.79
N ALA A 37 11.70 17.41 43.62
CA ALA A 37 13.02 17.83 43.18
C ALA A 37 13.48 16.93 42.01
N PRO A 38 14.03 17.50 40.93
CA PRO A 38 14.54 16.68 39.84
C PRO A 38 15.73 15.83 40.35
N ALA A 39 15.62 14.51 40.19
CA ALA A 39 16.71 13.60 40.43
C ALA A 39 17.89 13.97 39.51
N PRO A 40 19.15 13.96 40.03
CA PRO A 40 20.29 14.26 39.19
C PRO A 40 20.41 13.20 38.08
N LEU A 41 20.34 13.64 36.83
CA LEU A 41 20.61 12.81 35.66
C LEU A 41 22.07 12.33 35.76
N ALA A 42 22.25 11.03 35.94
CA ALA A 42 23.55 10.42 35.80
C ALA A 42 24.12 10.74 34.42
N PRO A 43 25.40 11.10 34.30
CA PRO A 43 25.99 11.35 32.99
C PRO A 43 25.93 10.06 32.16
N LEU A 44 25.23 10.10 31.05
CA LEU A 44 25.32 9.09 30.02
C LEU A 44 26.79 9.02 29.59
N ALA A 45 27.44 7.91 29.92
CA ALA A 45 28.77 7.62 29.42
C ALA A 45 28.77 7.79 27.90
N ALA A 46 29.62 8.69 27.43
CA ALA A 46 29.85 8.92 26.02
C ALA A 46 30.36 7.63 25.39
N ALA A 47 29.46 6.83 24.84
CA ALA A 47 29.83 5.77 23.92
C ALA A 47 30.44 6.40 22.70
N GLY A 48 31.66 5.98 22.35
CA GLY A 48 32.58 6.56 21.40
C GLY A 48 31.93 7.10 20.13
N ALA A 49 32.09 8.37 19.95
CA ALA A 49 31.84 9.06 18.70
C ALA A 49 32.96 8.71 17.73
N ASP A 50 32.61 7.97 16.65
CA ASP A 50 33.24 8.08 15.35
C ASP A 50 32.43 7.27 14.31
N GLY A 51 31.16 7.52 14.24
CA GLY A 51 30.27 7.18 13.13
C GLY A 51 29.25 8.27 13.04
N GLY A 52 29.60 9.38 12.39
CA GLY A 52 28.65 10.44 12.08
C GLY A 52 27.44 9.81 11.40
N LEU A 53 26.36 9.60 12.17
CA LEU A 53 25.07 9.18 11.60
C LEU A 53 24.65 10.29 10.68
N ASP A 54 24.83 10.09 9.37
CA ASP A 54 24.24 10.96 8.35
C ASP A 54 22.72 10.96 8.63
N PRO A 55 22.13 12.10 9.07
CA PRO A 55 20.71 12.17 9.40
C PRO A 55 19.82 11.90 8.18
N HIS A 56 20.39 11.87 6.97
CA HIS A 56 19.72 11.54 5.73
C HIS A 56 19.88 10.07 5.32
N ARG A 57 20.72 9.31 6.02
CA ARG A 57 20.91 7.89 5.72
C ARG A 57 19.94 7.05 6.52
N LEU A 58 18.89 6.61 5.86
CA LEU A 58 18.00 5.62 6.43
C LEU A 58 18.79 4.34 6.76
N PRO A 59 18.60 3.74 7.94
CA PRO A 59 19.17 2.43 8.23
C PRO A 59 18.72 1.45 7.16
N ALA A 60 19.60 0.51 6.78
CA ALA A 60 19.24 -0.55 5.86
C ALA A 60 18.06 -1.33 6.45
N ALA A 61 16.88 -1.18 5.86
CA ALA A 61 15.71 -1.92 6.32
C ALA A 61 15.91 -3.41 6.02
N THR A 62 15.68 -4.25 7.02
CA THR A 62 15.62 -5.70 6.80
C THR A 62 14.51 -6.00 5.81
N VAL A 63 14.87 -6.66 4.70
CA VAL A 63 13.91 -7.07 3.68
C VAL A 63 13.30 -8.40 4.11
N TRP A 64 12.00 -8.38 4.33
CA TRP A 64 11.20 -9.57 4.61
C TRP A 64 10.24 -9.83 3.48
N GLY A 65 9.88 -11.10 3.28
CA GLY A 65 8.99 -11.53 2.23
C GLY A 65 8.89 -13.05 2.21
N SER A 66 8.16 -13.58 1.26
CA SER A 66 8.05 -15.02 1.04
C SER A 66 9.26 -15.54 0.25
N PRO A 67 9.68 -16.80 0.46
CA PRO A 67 10.66 -17.43 -0.40
C PRO A 67 10.14 -17.51 -1.84
N LEU A 68 11.06 -17.59 -2.80
CA LEU A 68 10.70 -17.67 -4.21
C LEU A 68 9.84 -18.91 -4.46
N PRO A 69 8.74 -18.80 -5.22
CA PRO A 69 7.91 -19.94 -5.58
C PRO A 69 8.68 -20.91 -6.49
N THR A 70 8.71 -22.21 -6.14
CA THR A 70 9.53 -23.22 -6.81
C THR A 70 9.09 -23.50 -8.25
N ASN A 71 7.80 -23.33 -8.56
CA ASN A 71 7.22 -23.65 -9.87
C ASN A 71 6.78 -22.41 -10.66
N ALA A 72 7.29 -21.24 -10.30
CA ALA A 72 6.92 -20.01 -10.99
C ALA A 72 7.66 -19.83 -12.29
N VAL A 73 6.95 -19.38 -13.30
CA VAL A 73 7.57 -18.95 -14.56
C VAL A 73 8.05 -17.50 -14.36
N ARG A 74 9.35 -17.28 -14.57
CA ARG A 74 9.94 -15.95 -14.48
C ARG A 74 9.54 -15.12 -15.69
N VAL A 75 8.98 -13.94 -15.40
CA VAL A 75 8.70 -12.92 -16.41
C VAL A 75 9.69 -11.79 -16.21
N THR A 76 10.58 -11.62 -17.15
CA THR A 76 11.61 -10.57 -17.17
C THR A 76 11.20 -9.46 -18.11
N PHE A 77 11.62 -8.25 -17.81
CA PHE A 77 11.30 -7.06 -18.58
C PHE A 77 12.57 -6.44 -19.15
N SER A 78 12.47 -5.81 -20.30
CA SER A 78 13.57 -5.09 -20.92
C SER A 78 13.03 -4.15 -22.01
N GLN A 79 13.28 -2.83 -21.90
CA GLN A 79 13.00 -1.84 -22.94
C GLN A 79 11.61 -1.95 -23.59
N GLY A 80 10.54 -1.95 -22.78
CA GLY A 80 9.16 -2.03 -23.27
C GLY A 80 8.75 -3.41 -23.81
N SER A 81 9.50 -4.47 -23.47
CA SER A 81 9.17 -5.86 -23.77
C SER A 81 9.19 -6.74 -22.54
N ALA A 82 8.43 -7.83 -22.56
CA ALA A 82 8.45 -8.88 -21.54
C ALA A 82 8.80 -10.23 -22.14
N ARG A 83 9.44 -11.10 -21.35
CA ARG A 83 9.81 -12.46 -21.73
C ARG A 83 9.41 -13.44 -20.64
N ALA A 84 8.85 -14.58 -21.05
CA ALA A 84 8.51 -15.68 -20.16
C ALA A 84 8.86 -17.01 -20.87
N GLY A 85 9.72 -17.84 -20.30
CA GLY A 85 10.22 -19.02 -20.96
C GLY A 85 10.90 -18.68 -22.30
N GLY A 86 10.43 -19.27 -23.40
CA GLY A 86 10.88 -18.94 -24.76
C GLY A 86 10.07 -17.86 -25.47
N ALA A 87 8.98 -17.35 -24.86
CA ALA A 87 8.09 -16.36 -25.45
C ALA A 87 8.52 -14.93 -25.13
N ALA A 88 8.24 -13.99 -26.03
CA ALA A 88 8.43 -12.57 -25.83
C ALA A 88 7.23 -11.79 -26.37
N ALA A 89 6.93 -10.67 -25.76
CA ALA A 89 5.89 -9.73 -26.22
C ALA A 89 6.32 -8.29 -25.94
N SER A 90 5.87 -7.37 -26.81
CA SER A 90 5.96 -5.93 -26.52
C SER A 90 4.94 -5.53 -25.46
N LEU A 91 5.26 -4.55 -24.62
CA LEU A 91 4.38 -4.05 -23.53
C LEU A 91 3.57 -2.80 -23.94
N GLY A 92 3.46 -2.46 -25.21
CA GLY A 92 2.64 -1.32 -25.66
C GLY A 92 1.14 -1.57 -25.53
N ALA A 93 0.34 -0.52 -25.74
CA ALA A 93 -1.13 -0.57 -25.64
C ALA A 93 -1.80 -1.61 -26.57
N ASP A 94 -1.15 -1.93 -27.71
CA ASP A 94 -1.61 -2.93 -28.67
C ASP A 94 -0.90 -4.29 -28.49
N ALA A 95 -0.29 -4.51 -27.31
CA ALA A 95 0.57 -5.64 -27.06
C ALA A 95 -0.23 -6.95 -26.99
N GLY A 96 0.08 -7.86 -27.88
CA GLY A 96 -0.40 -9.23 -27.80
C GLY A 96 0.34 -10.01 -26.71
N VAL A 97 -0.13 -9.98 -25.47
CA VAL A 97 0.48 -10.73 -24.34
C VAL A 97 0.14 -12.23 -24.31
N ALA A 98 -0.69 -12.70 -25.24
CA ALA A 98 -1.11 -14.10 -25.35
C ALA A 98 0.05 -15.11 -25.37
N PRO A 99 1.17 -14.87 -26.11
CA PRO A 99 2.31 -15.77 -26.07
C PRO A 99 2.94 -15.92 -24.69
N LEU A 100 2.97 -14.83 -23.89
CA LEU A 100 3.48 -14.88 -22.52
C LEU A 100 2.56 -15.70 -21.62
N LEU A 101 1.25 -15.50 -21.71
CA LEU A 101 0.27 -16.29 -20.94
C LEU A 101 0.38 -17.78 -21.28
N SER A 102 0.53 -18.13 -22.55
CA SER A 102 0.73 -19.50 -22.96
C SER A 102 2.01 -20.12 -22.38
N ALA A 103 3.09 -19.34 -22.30
CA ALA A 103 4.35 -19.79 -21.71
C ALA A 103 4.30 -19.89 -20.17
N ILE A 104 3.51 -19.03 -19.53
CA ILE A 104 3.30 -19.04 -18.07
C ILE A 104 2.39 -20.23 -17.69
N GLY A 105 1.37 -20.52 -18.50
CA GLY A 105 0.39 -21.55 -18.20
C GLY A 105 -0.48 -21.21 -16.98
N THR A 106 -0.77 -22.23 -16.17
CA THR A 106 -1.61 -22.09 -14.96
C THR A 106 -0.81 -21.91 -13.66
N GLY A 107 0.52 -21.96 -13.74
CA GLY A 107 1.41 -21.76 -12.60
C GLY A 107 1.56 -20.29 -12.21
N PRO A 108 2.20 -20.01 -11.07
CA PRO A 108 2.45 -18.63 -10.66
C PRO A 108 3.42 -17.93 -11.62
N ALA A 109 3.15 -16.64 -11.87
CA ALA A 109 4.03 -15.77 -12.65
C ALA A 109 4.93 -14.97 -11.70
N LEU A 110 6.26 -15.14 -11.78
CA LEU A 110 7.22 -14.36 -11.02
C LEU A 110 7.67 -13.15 -11.85
N LEU A 111 7.13 -11.98 -11.54
CA LEU A 111 7.50 -10.72 -12.17
C LEU A 111 8.85 -10.25 -11.63
N VAL A 112 9.84 -10.19 -12.50
CA VAL A 112 11.22 -9.80 -12.16
C VAL A 112 11.45 -8.36 -12.62
N PRO A 113 11.43 -7.37 -11.70
CA PRO A 113 11.61 -5.97 -12.08
C PRO A 113 13.02 -5.74 -12.64
N ASP A 114 13.09 -4.91 -13.67
CA ASP A 114 14.31 -4.26 -14.13
C ASP A 114 14.39 -2.80 -13.62
N ASP A 115 15.38 -2.05 -14.10
CA ASP A 115 15.61 -0.69 -13.64
C ASP A 115 14.70 0.37 -14.29
N ALA A 116 13.85 -0.01 -15.26
CA ALA A 116 13.09 0.94 -16.08
C ALA A 116 11.67 0.51 -16.44
N THR A 117 11.12 -0.52 -15.81
CA THR A 117 9.75 -1.00 -16.09
C THR A 117 8.75 -0.30 -15.19
N TYR A 118 7.81 0.42 -15.81
CA TYR A 118 6.75 1.14 -15.12
C TYR A 118 5.45 0.35 -15.05
N MET A 119 4.66 0.57 -13.98
CA MET A 119 3.35 -0.09 -13.78
C MET A 119 2.39 0.15 -14.95
N ALA A 120 2.40 1.35 -15.53
CA ALA A 120 1.58 1.67 -16.71
C ALA A 120 1.94 0.82 -17.93
N GLU A 121 3.21 0.50 -18.14
CA GLU A 121 3.69 -0.29 -19.29
C GLU A 121 3.28 -1.76 -19.17
N ILE A 122 3.32 -2.31 -17.95
CA ILE A 122 2.97 -3.71 -17.72
C ILE A 122 1.47 -3.94 -17.46
N ALA A 123 0.67 -2.88 -17.40
CA ALA A 123 -0.76 -2.98 -17.14
C ALA A 123 -1.50 -3.96 -18.06
N PRO A 124 -1.22 -4.04 -19.38
CA PRO A 124 -1.84 -5.05 -20.26
C PRO A 124 -1.52 -6.49 -19.83
N LEU A 125 -0.30 -6.75 -19.38
CA LEU A 125 0.09 -8.06 -18.88
C LEU A 125 -0.58 -8.37 -17.53
N LEU A 126 -0.64 -7.40 -16.61
CA LEU A 126 -1.32 -7.58 -15.33
C LEU A 126 -2.81 -7.85 -15.52
N ALA A 127 -3.48 -7.12 -16.42
CA ALA A 127 -4.87 -7.37 -16.78
C ALA A 127 -5.07 -8.80 -17.32
N ALA A 128 -4.18 -9.26 -18.19
CA ALA A 128 -4.26 -10.59 -18.77
C ALA A 128 -3.99 -11.69 -17.72
N LEU A 129 -3.08 -11.49 -16.78
CA LEU A 129 -2.84 -12.42 -15.66
C LEU A 129 -4.07 -12.49 -14.73
N ASP A 130 -4.69 -11.34 -14.44
CA ASP A 130 -5.90 -11.27 -13.61
C ASP A 130 -7.09 -11.96 -14.30
N ASP A 131 -7.33 -11.68 -15.59
CA ASP A 131 -8.39 -12.31 -16.37
C ASP A 131 -8.19 -13.85 -16.46
N ALA A 132 -6.94 -14.31 -16.62
CA ALA A 132 -6.58 -15.72 -16.64
C ALA A 132 -6.50 -16.39 -15.25
N LYS A 133 -6.68 -15.62 -14.16
CA LYS A 133 -6.53 -16.06 -12.76
C LYS A 133 -5.17 -16.72 -12.48
N VAL A 134 -4.14 -16.23 -13.12
CA VAL A 134 -2.75 -16.64 -12.87
C VAL A 134 -2.22 -15.86 -11.67
N PRO A 135 -1.79 -16.51 -10.57
CA PRO A 135 -1.33 -15.82 -9.38
C PRO A 135 0.03 -15.13 -9.63
N PRO A 136 0.10 -13.79 -9.58
CA PRO A 136 1.34 -13.08 -9.76
C PRO A 136 2.14 -13.02 -8.45
N TRP A 137 3.44 -13.07 -8.60
CA TRP A 137 4.43 -12.81 -7.55
C TRP A 137 5.34 -11.68 -8.02
N ILE A 138 5.60 -10.71 -7.17
CA ILE A 138 6.51 -9.60 -7.49
C ILE A 138 7.83 -9.85 -6.75
N LEU A 139 8.94 -9.96 -7.49
CA LEU A 139 10.25 -10.13 -6.91
C LEU A 139 10.73 -8.82 -6.26
N HIS A 140 11.28 -8.91 -5.05
CA HIS A 140 12.00 -7.78 -4.47
C HIS A 140 13.26 -7.44 -5.29
N PRO A 141 13.63 -6.17 -5.49
CA PRO A 141 14.82 -5.80 -6.26
C PRO A 141 16.12 -6.45 -5.78
N GLY A 142 16.21 -6.81 -4.49
CA GLY A 142 17.34 -7.58 -3.93
C GLY A 142 17.38 -9.05 -4.33
N GLY A 143 16.37 -9.56 -5.04
CA GLY A 143 16.38 -10.89 -5.66
C GLY A 143 16.19 -12.08 -4.72
N THR A 144 16.06 -11.88 -3.42
CA THR A 144 16.06 -12.95 -2.41
C THR A 144 14.67 -13.39 -1.94
N VAL A 145 13.68 -12.52 -2.05
CA VAL A 145 12.30 -12.74 -1.63
C VAL A 145 11.33 -12.24 -2.68
N ALA A 146 10.10 -12.77 -2.67
CA ALA A 146 9.02 -12.33 -3.53
C ALA A 146 7.70 -12.22 -2.75
N PHE A 147 6.75 -11.52 -3.33
CA PHE A 147 5.48 -11.18 -2.71
C PHE A 147 4.33 -11.73 -3.55
N PRO A 148 3.57 -12.72 -3.05
CA PRO A 148 2.30 -13.09 -3.68
C PRO A 148 1.33 -11.93 -3.55
N VAL A 149 0.67 -11.56 -4.63
CA VAL A 149 -0.30 -10.48 -4.62
C VAL A 149 -1.56 -10.86 -5.40
N GLU A 150 -2.69 -10.30 -4.98
CA GLU A 150 -3.92 -10.27 -5.77
C GLU A 150 -3.88 -9.04 -6.67
N LEU A 151 -4.28 -9.20 -7.92
CA LEU A 151 -4.43 -8.07 -8.83
C LEU A 151 -5.85 -7.51 -8.74
N ARG A 152 -5.96 -6.18 -8.79
CA ARG A 152 -7.25 -5.49 -8.88
C ARG A 152 -7.14 -4.36 -9.88
N ASP A 153 -8.05 -4.32 -10.85
CA ASP A 153 -8.26 -3.11 -11.64
C ASP A 153 -9.00 -2.06 -10.81
N GLU A 154 -9.12 -0.83 -11.31
CA GLU A 154 -9.82 0.26 -10.62
C GLU A 154 -11.24 -0.12 -10.22
N LYS A 155 -11.99 -0.80 -11.10
CA LYS A 155 -13.37 -1.21 -10.82
C LYS A 155 -13.45 -2.28 -9.72
N ALA A 156 -12.56 -3.27 -9.75
CA ALA A 156 -12.50 -4.29 -8.71
C ALA A 156 -12.02 -3.70 -7.37
N PHE A 157 -11.16 -2.69 -7.43
CA PHE A 157 -10.72 -1.96 -6.26
C PHE A 157 -11.84 -1.11 -5.64
N ASP A 158 -12.63 -0.39 -6.46
CA ASP A 158 -13.80 0.35 -5.98
C ASP A 158 -14.82 -0.59 -5.33
N ALA A 159 -15.13 -1.72 -5.97
CA ALA A 159 -16.01 -2.72 -5.39
C ALA A 159 -15.47 -3.29 -4.07
N TRP A 160 -14.14 -3.48 -3.98
CA TRP A 160 -13.51 -3.89 -2.73
C TRP A 160 -13.61 -2.79 -1.65
N LEU A 161 -13.54 -1.51 -2.01
CA LEU A 161 -13.72 -0.40 -1.06
C LEU A 161 -15.16 -0.34 -0.53
N ASP A 162 -16.14 -0.56 -1.40
CA ASP A 162 -17.58 -0.51 -1.08
C ASP A 162 -18.05 -1.70 -0.24
N ASP A 163 -17.33 -2.82 -0.24
CA ASP A 163 -17.64 -3.98 0.60
C ASP A 163 -17.52 -3.57 2.08
N PRO A 164 -18.61 -3.71 2.89
CA PRO A 164 -18.66 -3.23 4.27
C PRO A 164 -17.79 -4.00 5.26
N LYS A 165 -17.04 -5.01 4.82
CA LYS A 165 -16.13 -5.75 5.72
C LYS A 165 -15.14 -4.80 6.36
N PRO A 166 -15.02 -4.80 7.70
CA PRO A 166 -14.04 -3.97 8.39
C PRO A 166 -12.60 -4.46 8.11
N GLY A 167 -11.65 -3.59 8.33
CA GLY A 167 -10.25 -4.00 8.37
C GLY A 167 -9.51 -3.94 7.05
N LYS A 168 -9.91 -3.04 6.13
CA LYS A 168 -9.21 -2.80 4.88
C LYS A 168 -8.22 -1.65 5.02
N LEU A 169 -6.98 -1.86 4.61
CA LEU A 169 -5.94 -0.83 4.57
C LEU A 169 -5.52 -0.53 3.14
N ARG A 170 -5.12 0.71 2.89
CA ARG A 170 -4.57 1.17 1.61
C ARG A 170 -3.24 1.83 1.84
N VAL A 171 -2.28 1.49 1.01
CA VAL A 171 -1.01 2.19 0.88
C VAL A 171 -1.04 2.88 -0.48
N ILE A 172 -1.21 4.18 -0.47
CA ILE A 172 -1.30 4.99 -1.70
C ILE A 172 0.04 5.65 -1.92
N GLU A 173 0.64 5.38 -3.07
CA GLU A 173 1.88 6.02 -3.45
C GLU A 173 1.64 7.41 -4.01
N ARG A 174 2.46 8.34 -3.58
CA ARG A 174 2.55 9.71 -4.05
C ARG A 174 3.99 10.03 -4.46
N GLN A 175 4.19 11.11 -5.21
CA GLN A 175 5.54 11.59 -5.55
C GLN A 175 6.42 11.86 -4.33
N ASP A 176 5.80 12.32 -3.24
CA ASP A 176 6.47 12.75 -2.02
C ASP A 176 6.51 11.69 -0.92
N GLY A 177 5.91 10.49 -1.14
CA GLY A 177 5.92 9.41 -0.17
C GLY A 177 4.72 8.48 -0.23
N LEU A 178 4.36 7.89 0.91
CA LEU A 178 3.24 6.95 1.03
C LEU A 178 2.17 7.47 1.97
N GLU A 179 0.92 7.36 1.57
CA GLU A 179 -0.23 7.55 2.46
C GLU A 179 -0.71 6.20 2.97
N LEU A 180 -0.82 6.06 4.30
CA LEU A 180 -1.44 4.91 4.94
C LEU A 180 -2.87 5.27 5.31
N VAL A 181 -3.84 4.57 4.74
CA VAL A 181 -5.26 4.90 4.86
C VAL A 181 -6.04 3.70 5.38
N SER A 182 -6.86 3.93 6.38
CA SER A 182 -7.80 2.96 6.94
C SER A 182 -9.25 3.37 6.67
N GLY A 183 -10.21 2.58 7.13
CA GLY A 183 -11.64 2.90 7.01
C GLY A 183 -12.06 4.21 7.69
N ILE A 184 -11.28 4.71 8.65
CA ILE A 184 -11.54 6.01 9.33
C ILE A 184 -10.74 7.17 8.75
N GLY A 185 -9.93 6.93 7.71
CA GLY A 185 -9.16 7.95 7.02
C GLY A 185 -7.65 7.72 7.04
N LYS A 186 -6.93 8.74 6.60
CA LYS A 186 -5.47 8.76 6.48
C LYS A 186 -4.80 8.82 7.86
N LEU A 187 -3.75 8.03 8.05
CA LEU A 187 -2.87 8.16 9.20
C LEU A 187 -2.05 9.46 9.06
N PRO A 188 -2.02 10.32 10.10
CA PRO A 188 -1.26 11.57 10.03
C PRO A 188 0.24 11.30 9.84
N GLY A 189 0.87 12.09 8.99
CA GLY A 189 2.31 12.16 8.79
C GLY A 189 2.96 13.29 9.59
N PRO A 190 4.24 13.55 9.36
CA PRO A 190 4.94 14.70 9.96
C PRO A 190 4.34 16.04 9.55
N ASP A 191 3.82 16.12 8.31
CA ASP A 191 3.07 17.25 7.78
C ASP A 191 1.60 16.83 7.62
N PRO A 192 0.62 17.58 8.17
CA PRO A 192 -0.81 17.29 8.03
C PRO A 192 -1.27 17.16 6.57
N ASN A 193 -0.69 17.93 5.66
CA ASN A 193 -1.01 17.94 4.23
C ASN A 193 -0.11 17.01 3.39
N GLY A 194 0.98 16.54 3.97
CA GLY A 194 1.95 15.66 3.32
C GLY A 194 1.59 14.18 3.43
N PRO A 195 2.45 13.29 2.91
CA PRO A 195 2.27 11.84 3.04
C PRO A 195 2.43 11.39 4.50
N THR A 196 1.86 10.22 4.83
CA THR A 196 2.07 9.58 6.14
C THR A 196 3.54 9.24 6.35
N VAL A 197 4.19 8.72 5.32
CA VAL A 197 5.62 8.38 5.31
C VAL A 197 6.28 9.10 4.15
N PRO A 198 6.96 10.22 4.39
CA PRO A 198 7.62 10.96 3.32
C PRO A 198 8.85 10.23 2.79
N VAL A 199 9.17 10.47 1.52
CA VAL A 199 10.45 10.11 0.92
C VAL A 199 11.56 10.87 1.62
N ARG A 200 12.66 10.20 1.97
CA ARG A 200 13.84 10.80 2.58
C ARG A 200 15.08 10.45 1.75
N GLY A 201 15.80 11.46 1.32
CA GLY A 201 17.00 11.25 0.47
C GLY A 201 16.71 10.45 -0.81
N GLY A 202 15.55 10.65 -1.43
CA GLY A 202 15.12 9.90 -2.62
C GLY A 202 14.74 8.44 -2.36
N ARG A 203 14.56 8.02 -1.10
CA ARG A 203 14.23 6.65 -0.72
C ARG A 203 12.94 6.58 0.09
N LEU A 204 12.19 5.51 -0.13
CA LEU A 204 11.03 5.17 0.69
C LEU A 204 11.49 4.58 2.03
N ASP A 205 10.90 5.06 3.13
CA ASP A 205 11.16 4.54 4.47
C ASP A 205 10.29 3.31 4.74
N VAL A 206 10.76 2.16 4.26
CA VAL A 206 10.08 0.86 4.41
C VAL A 206 9.87 0.49 5.88
N ALA A 207 10.84 0.80 6.75
CA ALA A 207 10.73 0.46 8.17
C ALA A 207 9.62 1.26 8.86
N THR A 208 9.56 2.57 8.62
CA THR A 208 8.46 3.41 9.13
C THR A 208 7.11 3.00 8.54
N THR A 209 7.06 2.66 7.24
CA THR A 209 5.84 2.16 6.58
C THR A 209 5.35 0.88 7.26
N ARG A 210 6.22 -0.10 7.47
CA ARG A 210 5.91 -1.36 8.16
C ARG A 210 5.35 -1.12 9.57
N ASN A 211 6.02 -0.29 10.35
CA ASN A 211 5.58 0.05 11.71
C ASN A 211 4.19 0.71 11.71
N GLY A 212 3.93 1.58 10.72
CA GLY A 212 2.60 2.19 10.52
C GLY A 212 1.54 1.14 10.20
N LEU A 213 1.83 0.24 9.26
CA LEU A 213 0.93 -0.85 8.88
C LEU A 213 0.64 -1.81 10.04
N GLN A 214 1.66 -2.19 10.81
CA GLN A 214 1.49 -3.04 12.01
C GLN A 214 0.55 -2.38 13.04
N ARG A 215 0.70 -1.08 13.29
CA ARG A 215 -0.18 -0.35 14.21
C ARG A 215 -1.62 -0.32 13.71
N LEU A 216 -1.82 -0.07 12.41
CA LEU A 216 -3.14 -0.04 11.80
C LEU A 216 -3.77 -1.44 11.80
N GLN A 217 -3.00 -2.46 11.43
CA GLN A 217 -3.45 -3.85 11.45
C GLN A 217 -3.91 -4.26 12.86
N GLY A 218 -3.09 -4.02 13.89
CA GLY A 218 -3.45 -4.35 15.27
C GLY A 218 -4.66 -3.55 15.78
N ARG A 219 -4.80 -2.26 15.37
CA ARG A 219 -5.92 -1.41 15.80
C ARG A 219 -7.25 -1.76 15.15
N PHE A 220 -7.24 -2.14 13.87
CA PHE A 220 -8.45 -2.37 13.07
C PHE A 220 -8.70 -3.85 12.79
N HIS A 221 -7.84 -4.75 13.29
CA HIS A 221 -7.86 -6.17 12.97
C HIS A 221 -7.95 -6.40 11.45
N ALA A 222 -7.15 -5.61 10.71
CA ALA A 222 -7.17 -5.64 9.26
C ALA A 222 -6.59 -6.95 8.73
N SER A 223 -7.35 -7.63 7.86
CA SER A 223 -6.92 -8.83 7.15
C SER A 223 -6.47 -8.52 5.71
N ASP A 224 -6.89 -7.37 5.18
CA ASP A 224 -6.72 -7.00 3.78
C ASP A 224 -5.95 -5.69 3.64
N ALA A 225 -4.97 -5.68 2.75
CA ALA A 225 -4.24 -4.47 2.42
C ALA A 225 -3.94 -4.37 0.93
N CYS A 226 -4.23 -3.22 0.33
CA CYS A 226 -3.95 -2.93 -1.07
C CYS A 226 -2.89 -1.84 -1.23
N LEU A 227 -1.90 -2.12 -2.07
CA LEU A 227 -1.00 -1.10 -2.61
C LEU A 227 -1.63 -0.46 -3.85
N VAL A 228 -1.71 0.86 -3.85
CA VAL A 228 -2.18 1.68 -4.97
C VAL A 228 -1.00 2.48 -5.51
N PRO A 229 -0.24 1.94 -6.47
CA PRO A 229 0.87 2.64 -7.07
C PRO A 229 0.38 3.75 -8.01
N SER A 230 1.20 4.77 -8.24
CA SER A 230 0.95 5.76 -9.27
C SER A 230 1.28 5.20 -10.67
N PHE A 231 0.79 5.86 -11.72
CA PHE A 231 1.09 5.45 -13.10
C PHE A 231 2.57 5.43 -13.44
N GLY A 232 3.32 6.35 -12.85
CA GLY A 232 4.77 6.48 -13.04
C GLY A 232 5.61 5.65 -12.07
N THR A 233 5.00 4.74 -11.31
CA THR A 233 5.72 3.89 -10.39
C THR A 233 6.46 2.79 -11.12
N GLU A 234 7.73 2.63 -10.81
CA GLU A 234 8.54 1.51 -11.29
C GLU A 234 8.14 0.21 -10.58
N LEU A 235 8.09 -0.90 -11.29
CA LEU A 235 7.79 -2.21 -10.72
C LEU A 235 8.74 -2.56 -9.55
N ARG A 236 10.02 -2.14 -9.62
CA ARG A 236 10.97 -2.32 -8.52
C ARG A 236 10.59 -1.56 -7.25
N ALA A 237 9.98 -0.37 -7.39
CA ALA A 237 9.49 0.40 -6.26
C ALA A 237 8.30 -0.31 -5.61
N VAL A 238 7.39 -0.88 -6.41
CA VAL A 238 6.30 -1.75 -5.92
C VAL A 238 6.86 -2.90 -5.09
N GLY A 239 7.85 -3.63 -5.60
CA GLY A 239 8.51 -4.71 -4.85
C GLY A 239 9.17 -4.21 -3.55
N THR A 240 9.74 -3.01 -3.55
CA THR A 240 10.31 -2.40 -2.34
C THR A 240 9.23 -2.07 -1.31
N ILE A 241 8.12 -1.43 -1.73
CA ILE A 241 7.01 -1.06 -0.85
C ILE A 241 6.35 -2.31 -0.26
N LEU A 242 6.14 -3.35 -1.06
CA LEU A 242 5.54 -4.61 -0.62
C LEU A 242 6.32 -5.27 0.52
N SER A 243 7.63 -5.05 0.63
CA SER A 243 8.39 -5.57 1.77
C SER A 243 7.95 -5.00 3.12
N ALA A 244 7.22 -3.87 3.14
CA ALA A 244 6.62 -3.33 4.36
C ALA A 244 5.37 -4.09 4.82
N PHE A 245 4.79 -4.92 3.97
CA PHE A 245 3.60 -5.73 4.27
C PHE A 245 3.95 -7.07 4.97
N TRP A 246 5.21 -7.27 5.31
CA TRP A 246 5.70 -8.44 6.06
C TRP A 246 6.29 -8.02 7.40
N SER A 247 5.95 -8.76 8.46
CA SER A 247 6.47 -8.57 9.83
C SER A 247 7.74 -9.33 10.10
N GLY A 248 7.99 -10.39 9.35
CA GLY A 248 9.14 -11.28 9.48
C GLY A 248 9.34 -12.14 8.24
N PRO A 249 10.36 -13.02 8.22
CA PRO A 249 10.55 -13.99 7.17
C PRO A 249 9.32 -14.90 7.04
N LYS A 250 8.67 -14.90 5.87
CA LYS A 250 7.45 -15.68 5.58
C LYS A 250 6.21 -15.30 6.40
N GLU A 251 6.24 -14.15 7.08
CA GLU A 251 5.15 -13.70 7.95
C GLU A 251 4.49 -12.45 7.35
N PRO A 252 3.48 -12.59 6.48
CA PRO A 252 2.72 -11.45 6.00
C PRO A 252 1.93 -10.80 7.14
N LEU A 253 1.80 -9.48 7.11
CA LEU A 253 0.95 -8.73 8.04
C LEU A 253 -0.54 -8.93 7.77
N PHE A 254 -0.88 -9.29 6.54
CA PHE A 254 -2.25 -9.39 6.05
C PHE A 254 -2.46 -10.73 5.36
N ASP A 255 -3.66 -11.28 5.50
CA ASP A 255 -4.05 -12.53 4.83
C ASP A 255 -4.16 -12.34 3.31
N HIS A 256 -4.59 -11.13 2.91
CA HIS A 256 -4.73 -10.73 1.51
C HIS A 256 -3.96 -9.45 1.23
N VAL A 257 -3.01 -9.54 0.31
CA VAL A 257 -2.24 -8.39 -0.18
C VAL A 257 -2.58 -8.17 -1.64
N CYS A 258 -3.09 -7.00 -1.97
CA CYS A 258 -3.40 -6.67 -3.36
C CYS A 258 -2.55 -5.52 -3.92
N VAL A 259 -2.41 -5.52 -5.25
CA VAL A 259 -1.83 -4.42 -6.01
C VAL A 259 -2.88 -3.95 -7.02
N VAL A 260 -3.17 -2.65 -6.97
CA VAL A 260 -4.06 -2.02 -7.93
C VAL A 260 -3.28 -1.65 -9.19
N TYR A 261 -3.82 -2.02 -10.34
CA TYR A 261 -3.20 -1.68 -11.62
C TYR A 261 -4.19 -0.93 -12.52
N PRO A 262 -3.72 0.03 -13.35
CA PRO A 262 -4.58 0.72 -14.28
C PRO A 262 -5.04 -0.24 -15.38
N ARG A 263 -6.34 -0.32 -15.66
CA ARG A 263 -6.82 -1.08 -16.80
C ARG A 263 -6.51 -0.33 -18.10
N PRO A 264 -5.89 -0.97 -19.09
CA PRO A 264 -5.69 -0.32 -20.38
C PRO A 264 -7.05 0.13 -20.94
N VAL A 265 -7.17 1.41 -21.30
CA VAL A 265 -8.34 1.91 -21.99
C VAL A 265 -8.37 1.17 -23.33
N ALA A 266 -9.41 0.37 -23.57
CA ALA A 266 -9.57 -0.27 -24.87
C ALA A 266 -9.57 0.83 -25.93
N ALA A 267 -8.62 0.77 -26.87
CA ALA A 267 -8.59 1.72 -27.98
C ALA A 267 -9.97 1.66 -28.65
N SER A 268 -10.71 2.77 -28.62
CA SER A 268 -11.97 2.87 -29.34
C SER A 268 -11.66 2.67 -30.83
N ARG A 269 -12.07 1.52 -31.37
CA ARG A 269 -11.96 1.20 -32.80
C ARG A 269 -12.93 2.03 -33.60
#